data_2818f64027346b197c283139f957d902
#
_entry.id   2818f64027346b197c283139f957d902
#
_cell.length_a   1.000
_cell.length_b   1.000
_cell.length_c   1.000
_cell.angle_alpha   90.00
_cell.angle_beta   90.00
_cell.angle_gamma   90.00
#
_symmetry.space_group_name_H-M   'P 1'
#
loop_
_entity.id
_entity.type
_entity.pdbx_description
1 polymer ?
#
loop_
_entity_poly.entity_id
_entity_poly.type
_entity_poly.pdbx_seq_one_letter_code
_entity_poly.pdbx_strand_id
1 'polypeptide(L)'
;MIKRFKIIISLLLIQLLVVSSSFGEEKNVKDCFEKINRATFAFNMALDKVLFRPVATGYRKLPSPIRTGTSNALNNLSNLVTIPNNILQGDFKAAGNNTIRFIINSTLGIVGIFDPANVMGFKKLEKEDFGQTFGAMGIGEGCYLVLPVIGPSTVRAVSYTHLTLPTTTI
;
A
#
# COMPACT_ATOMS: atom_id res chain seq x y z
N MET A 1 -51.40 3.73 -5.33
CA MET A 1 -50.56 3.88 -4.10
C MET A 1 -49.99 2.55 -3.61
N ILE A 2 -50.77 1.51 -3.44
CA ILE A 2 -50.34 0.20 -2.89
C ILE A 2 -49.22 -0.49 -3.66
N LYS A 3 -49.20 -0.45 -4.99
CA LYS A 3 -48.12 -1.03 -5.81
C LYS A 3 -46.76 -0.35 -5.60
N ARG A 4 -46.72 0.97 -5.51
CA ARG A 4 -45.47 1.72 -5.26
C ARG A 4 -44.94 1.48 -3.85
N PHE A 5 -45.83 1.34 -2.86
CA PHE A 5 -45.44 1.01 -1.49
C PHE A 5 -44.82 -0.38 -1.36
N LYS A 6 -45.37 -1.40 -2.05
CA LYS A 6 -44.78 -2.76 -2.12
C LYS A 6 -43.40 -2.78 -2.75
N ILE A 7 -43.15 -1.98 -3.80
CA ILE A 7 -41.85 -1.88 -4.47
C ILE A 7 -40.82 -1.25 -3.52
N ILE A 8 -41.18 -0.20 -2.79
CA ILE A 8 -40.29 0.46 -1.83
C ILE A 8 -39.92 -0.49 -0.67
N ILE A 9 -40.87 -1.24 -0.13
CA ILE A 9 -40.60 -2.23 0.90
C ILE A 9 -39.70 -3.37 0.38
N SER A 10 -39.94 -3.84 -0.85
CA SER A 10 -39.09 -4.87 -1.47
C SER A 10 -37.66 -4.39 -1.69
N LEU A 11 -37.45 -3.14 -2.11
CA LEU A 11 -36.13 -2.54 -2.27
C LEU A 11 -35.41 -2.35 -0.92
N LEU A 12 -36.13 -1.94 0.13
CA LEU A 12 -35.60 -1.84 1.48
C LEU A 12 -35.21 -3.20 2.06
N LEU A 13 -35.99 -4.24 1.83
CA LEU A 13 -35.67 -5.60 2.24
C LEU A 13 -34.44 -6.16 1.48
N ILE A 14 -34.31 -5.88 0.20
CA ILE A 14 -33.13 -6.26 -0.58
C ILE A 14 -31.87 -5.53 -0.07
N GLN A 15 -31.96 -4.25 0.26
CA GLN A 15 -30.84 -3.53 0.86
C GLN A 15 -30.44 -4.08 2.24
N LEU A 16 -31.41 -4.50 3.06
CA LEU A 16 -31.12 -5.15 4.36
C LEU A 16 -30.38 -6.48 4.19
N LEU A 17 -30.73 -7.27 3.17
CA LEU A 17 -30.07 -8.54 2.88
C LEU A 17 -28.64 -8.38 2.35
N VAL A 18 -28.35 -7.31 1.62
CA VAL A 18 -27.02 -7.03 1.08
C VAL A 18 -26.06 -6.53 2.19
N VAL A 19 -26.55 -5.82 3.19
CA VAL A 19 -25.74 -5.36 4.33
C VAL A 19 -25.28 -6.51 5.25
N SER A 20 -26.01 -7.62 5.26
CA SER A 20 -25.68 -8.78 6.11
C SER A 20 -24.46 -9.61 5.63
N SER A 21 -23.94 -9.35 4.44
CA SER A 21 -22.85 -10.14 3.85
C SER A 21 -21.45 -9.57 4.11
N SER A 22 -21.33 -8.52 4.92
CA SER A 22 -20.05 -7.87 5.20
C SER A 22 -19.45 -8.29 6.55
N PHE A 23 -19.74 -9.51 7.01
CA PHE A 23 -18.89 -10.12 8.05
C PHE A 23 -17.60 -10.55 7.38
N GLY A 24 -16.54 -9.74 7.54
CA GLY A 24 -15.21 -10.15 7.16
C GLY A 24 -14.89 -11.49 7.83
N GLU A 25 -14.53 -12.49 7.04
CA GLU A 25 -14.04 -13.77 7.53
C GLU A 25 -12.86 -13.45 8.47
N GLU A 26 -13.02 -13.73 9.75
CA GLU A 26 -11.97 -13.56 10.76
C GLU A 26 -10.87 -14.57 10.45
N LYS A 27 -9.97 -14.17 9.54
CA LYS A 27 -8.83 -14.97 9.15
C LYS A 27 -7.96 -15.14 10.39
N ASN A 28 -7.96 -16.35 10.94
CA ASN A 28 -7.21 -16.67 12.16
C ASN A 28 -5.72 -16.40 11.91
N VAL A 29 -5.27 -15.20 12.29
CA VAL A 29 -3.89 -14.77 12.09
C VAL A 29 -3.00 -15.56 13.02
N LYS A 30 -2.06 -16.33 12.45
CA LYS A 30 -1.10 -17.12 13.22
C LYS A 30 -0.08 -16.18 13.90
N ASP A 31 -0.40 -15.74 15.13
CA ASP A 31 0.49 -14.93 15.96
C ASP A 31 1.39 -15.83 16.82
N CYS A 32 2.58 -16.12 16.32
CA CYS A 32 3.55 -16.96 17.02
C CYS A 32 4.32 -16.18 18.12
N PHE A 33 4.27 -14.85 18.10
CA PHE A 33 5.07 -13.98 18.95
C PHE A 33 4.24 -12.92 19.69
N GLU A 34 3.04 -13.27 20.11
CA GLU A 34 2.04 -12.34 20.65
C GLU A 34 2.61 -11.36 21.69
N LYS A 35 3.37 -11.86 22.69
CA LYS A 35 3.94 -10.99 23.74
C LYS A 35 4.91 -9.94 23.17
N ILE A 36 5.76 -10.35 22.23
CA ILE A 36 6.72 -9.47 21.57
C ILE A 36 5.97 -8.48 20.67
N ASN A 37 5.01 -8.97 19.90
CA ASN A 37 4.18 -8.16 19.02
C ASN A 37 3.43 -7.07 19.78
N ARG A 38 2.83 -7.40 20.94
CA ARG A 38 2.15 -6.42 21.79
C ARG A 38 3.11 -5.38 22.36
N ALA A 39 4.30 -5.78 22.81
CA ALA A 39 5.30 -4.84 23.33
C ALA A 39 5.81 -3.90 22.22
N THR A 40 6.14 -4.44 21.04
CA THR A 40 6.58 -3.65 19.89
C THR A 40 5.47 -2.72 19.38
N PHE A 41 4.23 -3.19 19.37
CA PHE A 41 3.08 -2.35 19.00
C PHE A 41 2.92 -1.16 19.97
N ALA A 42 3.01 -1.40 21.28
CA ALA A 42 2.96 -0.32 22.28
C ALA A 42 4.10 0.70 22.08
N PHE A 43 5.31 0.23 21.80
CA PHE A 43 6.45 1.10 21.45
C PHE A 43 6.16 1.93 20.20
N ASN A 44 5.66 1.30 19.12
CA ASN A 44 5.31 2.00 17.88
C ASN A 44 4.22 3.06 18.10
N MET A 45 3.21 2.77 18.93
CA MET A 45 2.15 3.72 19.28
C MET A 45 2.69 4.93 20.07
N ALA A 46 3.66 4.70 20.96
CA ALA A 46 4.32 5.78 21.67
C ALA A 46 5.16 6.66 20.72
N LEU A 47 5.90 6.01 19.82
CA LEU A 47 6.72 6.69 18.80
C LEU A 47 5.84 7.48 17.81
N ASP A 48 4.70 6.91 17.39
CA ASP A 48 3.73 7.61 16.55
C ASP A 48 3.25 8.90 17.22
N LYS A 49 2.84 8.80 18.48
CA LYS A 49 2.31 9.94 19.23
C LYS A 49 3.35 11.06 19.42
N VAL A 50 4.61 10.70 19.69
CA VAL A 50 5.67 11.66 20.06
C VAL A 50 6.38 12.22 18.82
N LEU A 51 6.58 11.40 17.79
CA LEU A 51 7.38 11.76 16.62
C LEU A 51 6.58 11.82 15.33
N PHE A 52 5.93 10.73 14.92
CA PHE A 52 5.35 10.66 13.58
C PHE A 52 4.14 11.57 13.39
N ARG A 53 3.23 11.64 14.37
CA ARG A 53 2.07 12.54 14.29
C ARG A 53 2.45 14.01 14.20
N PRO A 54 3.33 14.57 15.06
CA PRO A 54 3.78 15.95 14.92
C PRO A 54 4.42 16.23 13.56
N VAL A 55 5.31 15.33 13.11
CA VAL A 55 5.98 15.46 11.81
C VAL A 55 4.97 15.42 10.67
N ALA A 56 4.05 14.45 10.65
CA ALA A 56 3.00 14.34 9.64
C ALA A 56 2.06 15.57 9.64
N THR A 57 1.74 16.08 10.83
CA THR A 57 0.93 17.30 10.95
C THR A 57 1.65 18.52 10.38
N GLY A 58 2.95 18.65 10.65
CA GLY A 58 3.81 19.68 10.06
C GLY A 58 3.89 19.57 8.54
N TYR A 59 4.11 18.35 8.03
CA TYR A 59 4.16 18.07 6.59
C TYR A 59 2.84 18.42 5.88
N ARG A 60 1.69 18.13 6.49
CA ARG A 60 0.37 18.48 5.93
C ARG A 60 0.13 19.99 5.78
N LYS A 61 0.85 20.82 6.54
CA LYS A 61 0.77 22.29 6.43
C LYS A 61 1.59 22.85 5.27
N LEU A 62 2.46 22.04 4.65
CA LEU A 62 3.22 22.47 3.49
C LEU A 62 2.31 22.72 2.28
N PRO A 63 2.64 23.67 1.39
CA PRO A 63 1.90 23.89 0.16
C PRO A 63 1.75 22.62 -0.68
N SER A 64 0.61 22.49 -1.37
CA SER A 64 0.31 21.29 -2.19
C SER A 64 1.39 20.96 -3.22
N PRO A 65 2.05 21.91 -3.91
CA PRO A 65 3.11 21.56 -4.86
C PRO A 65 4.29 20.82 -4.23
N ILE A 66 4.68 21.18 -3.01
CA ILE A 66 5.78 20.52 -2.30
C ILE A 66 5.37 19.09 -1.93
N ARG A 67 4.16 18.92 -1.39
CA ARG A 67 3.64 17.58 -1.04
C ARG A 67 3.48 16.67 -2.26
N THR A 68 2.97 17.24 -3.35
CA THR A 68 2.82 16.51 -4.62
C THR A 68 4.17 16.12 -5.19
N GLY A 69 5.13 17.06 -5.22
CA GLY A 69 6.49 16.79 -5.72
C GLY A 69 7.19 15.70 -4.89
N THR A 70 7.11 15.77 -3.56
CA THR A 70 7.66 14.73 -2.67
C THR A 70 7.01 13.37 -2.93
N SER A 71 5.67 13.33 -3.02
CA SER A 71 4.94 12.10 -3.32
C SER A 71 5.33 11.51 -4.68
N ASN A 72 5.48 12.35 -5.71
CA ASN A 72 5.89 11.91 -7.03
C ASN A 72 7.32 11.35 -7.02
N ALA A 73 8.27 12.01 -6.36
CA ALA A 73 9.65 11.55 -6.23
C ALA A 73 9.73 10.19 -5.51
N LEU A 74 9.01 10.02 -4.40
CA LEU A 74 8.94 8.75 -3.69
C LEU A 74 8.29 7.65 -4.54
N ASN A 75 7.23 7.97 -5.27
CA ASN A 75 6.58 7.05 -6.19
C ASN A 75 7.51 6.67 -7.37
N ASN A 76 8.32 7.60 -7.86
CA ASN A 76 9.30 7.32 -8.89
C ASN A 76 10.40 6.38 -8.37
N LEU A 77 10.89 6.64 -7.16
CA LEU A 77 11.90 5.80 -6.51
C LEU A 77 11.37 4.39 -6.24
N SER A 78 10.08 4.23 -5.88
CA SER A 78 9.48 2.91 -5.68
C SER A 78 9.49 2.02 -6.91
N ASN A 79 9.65 2.57 -8.12
CA ASN A 79 9.78 1.78 -9.34
C ASN A 79 11.04 0.91 -9.34
N LEU A 80 12.09 1.27 -8.60
CA LEU A 80 13.29 0.43 -8.44
C LEU A 80 12.95 -0.93 -7.81
N VAL A 81 11.88 -0.99 -7.01
CA VAL A 81 11.38 -2.23 -6.40
C VAL A 81 10.28 -2.83 -7.27
N THR A 82 9.34 -2.01 -7.75
CA THR A 82 8.18 -2.47 -8.52
C THR A 82 8.57 -3.12 -9.85
N ILE A 83 9.55 -2.56 -10.59
CA ILE A 83 9.96 -3.09 -11.90
C ILE A 83 10.51 -4.52 -11.80
N PRO A 84 11.49 -4.84 -10.92
CA PRO A 84 11.96 -6.22 -10.75
C PRO A 84 10.83 -7.17 -10.34
N ASN A 85 9.91 -6.74 -9.48
CA ASN A 85 8.79 -7.57 -9.04
C ASN A 85 7.81 -7.85 -10.18
N ASN A 86 7.48 -6.87 -11.02
CA ASN A 86 6.68 -7.11 -12.22
C ASN A 86 7.33 -8.17 -13.13
N ILE A 87 8.66 -8.11 -13.31
CA ILE A 87 9.41 -9.09 -14.12
C ILE A 87 9.32 -10.48 -13.48
N LEU A 88 9.55 -10.60 -12.18
CA LEU A 88 9.49 -11.86 -11.45
C LEU A 88 8.09 -12.48 -11.44
N GLN A 89 7.05 -11.66 -11.49
CA GLN A 89 5.65 -12.10 -11.61
C GLN A 89 5.24 -12.40 -13.06
N GLY A 90 6.11 -12.14 -14.04
CA GLY A 90 5.82 -12.34 -15.47
C GLY A 90 4.98 -11.24 -16.11
N ASP A 91 4.72 -10.13 -15.41
CA ASP A 91 4.01 -8.99 -15.97
C ASP A 91 4.98 -8.02 -16.66
N PHE A 92 5.47 -8.45 -17.83
CA PHE A 92 6.39 -7.66 -18.65
C PHE A 92 5.76 -6.36 -19.18
N LYS A 93 4.42 -6.31 -19.31
CA LYS A 93 3.73 -5.10 -19.74
C LYS A 93 3.77 -4.02 -18.67
N ALA A 94 3.48 -4.38 -17.42
CA ALA A 94 3.62 -3.47 -16.29
C ALA A 94 5.07 -3.07 -16.06
N ALA A 95 6.02 -4.03 -16.14
CA ALA A 95 7.44 -3.76 -16.05
C ALA A 95 7.91 -2.73 -17.09
N GLY A 96 7.52 -2.89 -18.35
CA GLY A 96 7.84 -1.94 -19.44
C GLY A 96 7.24 -0.56 -19.19
N ASN A 97 5.95 -0.48 -18.82
CA ASN A 97 5.31 0.80 -18.50
C ASN A 97 6.00 1.51 -17.32
N ASN A 98 6.30 0.81 -16.24
CA ASN A 98 6.95 1.37 -15.07
C ASN A 98 8.41 1.80 -15.36
N THR A 99 9.12 1.05 -16.23
CA THR A 99 10.48 1.42 -16.68
C THR A 99 10.46 2.72 -17.47
N ILE A 100 9.55 2.87 -18.44
CA ILE A 100 9.42 4.10 -19.23
C ILE A 100 9.07 5.28 -18.32
N ARG A 101 8.11 5.11 -17.41
CA ARG A 101 7.76 6.14 -16.41
C ARG A 101 8.95 6.53 -15.55
N PHE A 102 9.71 5.54 -15.06
CA PHE A 102 10.90 5.79 -14.24
C PHE A 102 11.93 6.63 -14.99
N ILE A 103 12.24 6.29 -16.25
CA ILE A 103 13.20 7.02 -17.08
C ILE A 103 12.71 8.45 -17.34
N ILE A 104 11.48 8.62 -17.82
CA ILE A 104 10.91 9.93 -18.15
C ILE A 104 10.85 10.81 -16.90
N ASN A 105 10.34 10.30 -15.79
CA ASN A 105 10.19 11.09 -14.58
C ASN A 105 11.54 11.38 -13.91
N SER A 106 12.54 10.50 -14.03
CA SER A 106 13.88 10.76 -13.50
C SER A 106 14.65 11.79 -14.30
N THR A 107 14.45 11.83 -15.62
CA THR A 107 15.15 12.77 -16.53
C THR A 107 14.37 14.08 -16.68
N LEU A 108 13.20 14.05 -17.32
CA LEU A 108 12.40 15.23 -17.60
C LEU A 108 11.64 15.72 -16.36
N GLY A 109 11.34 14.84 -15.41
CA GLY A 109 10.60 15.14 -14.18
C GLY A 109 11.49 15.56 -13.00
N ILE A 110 12.78 15.84 -13.22
CA ILE A 110 13.76 16.24 -12.18
C ILE A 110 13.73 15.22 -11.01
N VAL A 111 14.30 14.05 -11.24
CA VAL A 111 14.36 12.93 -10.27
C VAL A 111 12.96 12.49 -9.78
N GLY A 112 11.93 12.74 -10.59
CA GLY A 112 10.56 12.32 -10.29
C GLY A 112 9.73 13.32 -9.48
N ILE A 113 10.20 14.55 -9.24
CA ILE A 113 9.39 15.61 -8.60
C ILE A 113 8.16 15.93 -9.45
N PHE A 114 8.32 15.99 -10.75
CA PHE A 114 7.22 16.12 -11.71
C PHE A 114 6.89 14.74 -12.31
N ASP A 115 5.67 14.59 -12.84
CA ASP A 115 5.21 13.35 -13.49
C ASP A 115 4.85 13.59 -14.98
N PRO A 116 5.84 13.96 -15.84
CA PRO A 116 5.61 14.14 -17.26
C PRO A 116 5.16 12.83 -17.95
N ALA A 117 5.55 11.67 -17.45
CA ALA A 117 5.13 10.39 -18.00
C ALA A 117 3.60 10.22 -17.96
N ASN A 118 2.93 10.73 -16.93
CA ASN A 118 1.47 10.71 -16.86
C ASN A 118 0.83 11.59 -17.93
N VAL A 119 1.40 12.74 -18.22
CA VAL A 119 0.95 13.66 -19.29
C VAL A 119 1.15 13.03 -20.67
N MET A 120 2.20 12.22 -20.84
CA MET A 120 2.48 11.46 -22.07
C MET A 120 1.59 10.22 -22.24
N GLY A 121 0.66 9.95 -21.30
CA GLY A 121 -0.29 8.84 -21.39
C GLY A 121 0.14 7.53 -20.73
N PHE A 122 1.33 7.49 -20.10
CA PHE A 122 1.76 6.33 -19.31
C PHE A 122 1.05 6.32 -17.96
N LYS A 123 0.06 5.45 -17.80
CA LYS A 123 -0.74 5.37 -16.57
C LYS A 123 0.10 4.88 -15.40
N LYS A 124 -0.15 5.45 -14.22
CA LYS A 124 0.37 4.95 -12.97
C LYS A 124 -0.29 3.61 -12.66
N LEU A 125 0.52 2.58 -12.48
CA LEU A 125 0.07 1.25 -12.06
C LEU A 125 0.23 1.08 -10.55
N GLU A 126 -0.36 0.02 -10.01
CA GLU A 126 -0.16 -0.38 -8.63
C GLU A 126 1.29 -0.74 -8.37
N LYS A 127 1.72 -0.55 -7.13
CA LYS A 127 3.08 -0.89 -6.73
C LYS A 127 3.16 -2.36 -6.40
N GLU A 128 4.22 -2.99 -6.87
CA GLU A 128 4.54 -4.37 -6.55
C GLU A 128 5.73 -4.43 -5.60
N ASP A 129 5.67 -5.39 -4.70
CA ASP A 129 6.74 -5.69 -3.75
C ASP A 129 7.10 -7.19 -3.73
N PHE A 130 8.22 -7.52 -3.10
CA PHE A 130 8.66 -8.92 -3.00
C PHE A 130 7.70 -9.80 -2.19
N GLY A 131 6.91 -9.25 -1.25
CA GLY A 131 5.92 -10.01 -0.52
C GLY A 131 4.77 -10.48 -1.38
N GLN A 132 4.31 -9.61 -2.28
CA GLN A 132 3.31 -9.96 -3.29
C GLN A 132 3.89 -10.99 -4.27
N THR A 133 5.10 -10.77 -4.74
CA THR A 133 5.82 -11.70 -5.64
C THR A 133 5.96 -13.09 -5.01
N PHE A 134 6.43 -13.19 -3.78
CA PHE A 134 6.54 -14.47 -3.06
C PHE A 134 5.17 -15.09 -2.76
N GLY A 135 4.15 -14.25 -2.51
CA GLY A 135 2.77 -14.71 -2.42
C GLY A 135 2.24 -15.33 -3.71
N ALA A 136 2.51 -14.71 -4.86
CA ALA A 136 2.17 -15.22 -6.18
C ALA A 136 2.91 -16.54 -6.50
N MET A 137 4.14 -16.72 -5.98
CA MET A 137 4.91 -17.97 -6.06
C MET A 137 4.42 -19.07 -5.10
N GLY A 138 3.36 -18.81 -4.30
CA GLY A 138 2.78 -19.79 -3.37
C GLY A 138 3.47 -19.86 -2.00
N ILE A 139 4.39 -18.94 -1.68
CA ILE A 139 5.01 -18.88 -0.36
C ILE A 139 4.01 -18.32 0.64
N GLY A 140 3.68 -19.10 1.67
CA GLY A 140 2.74 -18.71 2.72
C GLY A 140 3.20 -17.48 3.52
N GLU A 141 2.28 -16.79 4.16
CA GLU A 141 2.56 -15.56 4.94
C GLU A 141 3.45 -15.81 6.16
N GLY A 142 3.39 -17.02 6.72
CA GLY A 142 4.07 -17.36 7.96
C GLY A 142 3.39 -16.75 9.19
N CYS A 143 4.17 -16.56 10.27
CA CYS A 143 3.66 -15.96 11.50
C CYS A 143 3.52 -14.44 11.37
N TYR A 144 2.52 -13.89 12.06
CA TYR A 144 2.37 -12.45 12.22
C TYR A 144 3.50 -11.89 13.10
N LEU A 145 4.03 -10.75 12.70
CA LEU A 145 5.14 -10.09 13.39
C LEU A 145 4.94 -8.57 13.34
N VAL A 146 5.17 -7.91 14.48
CA VAL A 146 5.19 -6.44 14.55
C VAL A 146 6.64 -5.97 14.63
N LEU A 147 7.07 -5.22 13.61
CA LEU A 147 8.42 -4.67 13.57
C LEU A 147 8.48 -3.30 14.24
N PRO A 148 9.58 -3.00 14.98
CA PRO A 148 9.81 -1.65 15.49
C PRO A 148 9.83 -0.64 14.34
N VAL A 149 9.15 0.50 14.50
CA VAL A 149 9.05 1.60 13.53
C VAL A 149 8.21 1.27 12.29
N ILE A 150 8.38 0.08 11.72
CA ILE A 150 7.72 -0.35 10.45
C ILE A 150 6.26 -0.75 10.69
N GLY A 151 5.97 -1.39 11.84
CA GLY A 151 4.61 -1.80 12.20
C GLY A 151 4.25 -3.25 11.85
N PRO A 152 2.96 -3.55 11.63
CA PRO A 152 2.46 -4.89 11.35
C PRO A 152 3.07 -5.49 10.07
N SER A 153 3.51 -6.75 10.14
CA SER A 153 4.17 -7.46 9.06
C SER A 153 3.93 -8.98 9.17
N THR A 154 4.55 -9.76 8.30
CA THR A 154 4.58 -11.23 8.36
C THR A 154 6.02 -11.71 8.18
N VAL A 155 6.31 -12.97 8.55
CA VAL A 155 7.65 -13.54 8.34
C VAL A 155 8.06 -13.46 6.87
N ARG A 156 7.12 -13.72 5.94
CA ARG A 156 7.36 -13.54 4.50
C ARG A 156 7.76 -12.10 4.19
N ALA A 157 7.02 -11.12 4.71
CA ALA A 157 7.27 -9.71 4.47
C ALA A 157 8.62 -9.26 5.04
N VAL A 158 9.01 -9.74 6.22
CA VAL A 158 10.31 -9.41 6.85
C VAL A 158 11.49 -9.93 6.05
N SER A 159 11.37 -11.13 5.48
CA SER A 159 12.47 -11.77 4.74
C SER A 159 12.98 -10.93 3.57
N TYR A 160 12.19 -10.02 3.04
CA TYR A 160 12.59 -9.13 1.93
C TYR A 160 12.70 -7.65 2.33
N THR A 161 12.30 -7.23 3.53
CA THR A 161 12.49 -5.83 3.95
C THR A 161 13.96 -5.42 4.01
N HIS A 162 14.86 -6.38 4.15
CA HIS A 162 16.31 -6.16 4.01
C HIS A 162 16.75 -5.90 2.55
N LEU A 163 15.91 -6.24 1.57
CA LEU A 163 16.15 -6.03 0.14
C LEU A 163 15.52 -4.75 -0.40
N THR A 164 14.64 -4.12 0.38
CA THR A 164 13.90 -2.94 -0.05
C THR A 164 14.10 -1.80 0.94
N LEU A 165 14.43 -0.63 0.42
CA LEU A 165 14.31 0.60 1.20
C LEU A 165 12.84 0.74 1.65
N PRO A 166 12.56 1.13 2.91
CA PRO A 166 11.20 1.26 3.39
C PRO A 166 10.46 2.35 2.59
N THR A 167 9.71 1.94 1.59
CA THR A 167 8.75 2.82 0.91
C THR A 167 7.45 2.77 1.70
N THR A 168 7.51 3.20 2.95
CA THR A 168 6.32 3.39 3.75
C THR A 168 5.50 4.52 3.15
N THR A 169 4.33 4.19 2.72
CA THR A 169 3.26 5.13 2.41
C THR A 169 2.97 6.00 3.63
N ILE A 170 3.33 7.26 3.56
CA ILE A 170 2.84 8.32 4.44
C ILE A 170 1.56 8.90 3.83
#